data_8410fee83f646c549386758489d1056d
#
_entry.id   8410fee83f646c549386758489d1056d
#
_cell.length_a   1.000
_cell.length_b   1.000
_cell.length_c   1.000
_cell.angle_alpha   90.00
_cell.angle_beta   90.00
_cell.angle_gamma   90.00
#
_symmetry.space_group_name_H-M   'P 1'
#
loop_
_entity.id
_entity.type
_entity.pdbx_description
1 polymer ?
#
loop_
_entity_poly.entity_id
_entity_poly.type
_entity_poly.pdbx_seq_one_letter_code
_entity_poly.pdbx_strand_id
1 'polypeptide(L)'
;MTGAHDRRSFLRELLRGATRAAGELGGLRDAAAEAGEEAWGTDLPGVPEWSPSPVPAPPAKPFATTADLRRLCGELGRDAWGDEAVALARTSTRLTRSDAGRSWIGGAPTLPVAFDWPSWDGKELTFMAQIDLADVVDSPCPVDGSLLFFYALDRTPSGLRPRDKDACRVVHVPVGSEVAEPEEARPKMLVAPSAELTLPLEPTFELDGWAREEWTDLRERLAVFQGVELEDRSADYHALHRMLGYPETFAGGMELDAQLVSHGVDLEEQPDAYPLYENLVPGAADWRLLLQLSSDDDGAISLGYFERLFIWIRDEDLRDGRFHRVRAFVR
;
A
#
# COMPACT_ATOMS: atom_id res chain seq x y z
N MET A 1 6.97 5.93 35.99
CA MET A 1 6.05 6.99 35.55
C MET A 1 6.58 7.69 34.30
N THR A 2 7.01 6.93 33.28
CA THR A 2 7.70 7.40 32.06
C THR A 2 6.90 7.21 30.76
N GLY A 3 5.74 6.57 30.81
CA GLY A 3 4.99 6.24 29.59
C GLY A 3 4.01 7.28 29.06
N ALA A 4 3.74 8.38 29.77
CA ALA A 4 2.73 9.35 29.35
C ALA A 4 3.32 10.54 28.54
N HIS A 5 4.62 10.76 28.63
CA HIS A 5 5.29 11.85 27.90
C HIS A 5 5.58 11.44 26.44
N ASP A 6 5.89 10.19 26.23
CA ASP A 6 6.26 9.59 24.95
C ASP A 6 5.07 9.58 23.94
N ARG A 7 3.88 9.18 24.40
CA ARG A 7 2.68 9.16 23.57
C ARG A 7 2.25 10.54 23.05
N ARG A 8 2.43 11.59 23.84
CA ARG A 8 2.04 12.95 23.43
C ARG A 8 2.98 13.55 22.38
N SER A 9 4.24 13.20 22.41
CA SER A 9 5.22 13.61 21.40
C SER A 9 4.92 12.95 20.07
N PHE A 10 4.74 11.64 20.05
CA PHE A 10 4.31 10.86 18.90
C PHE A 10 3.02 11.40 18.26
N LEU A 11 2.01 11.69 19.08
CA LEU A 11 0.73 12.21 18.62
C LEU A 11 0.85 13.59 17.95
N ARG A 12 1.72 14.47 18.47
CA ARG A 12 1.96 15.80 17.87
C ARG A 12 2.70 15.71 16.53
N GLU A 13 3.59 14.77 16.38
CA GLU A 13 4.33 14.58 15.12
C GLU A 13 3.47 13.92 14.06
N LEU A 14 2.66 12.93 14.42
CA LEU A 14 1.66 12.32 13.55
C LEU A 14 0.67 13.37 13.03
N LEU A 15 0.19 14.25 13.92
CA LEU A 15 -0.68 15.37 13.55
C LEU A 15 0.02 16.39 12.63
N ARG A 16 1.30 16.71 12.86
CA ARG A 16 2.07 17.63 11.99
C ARG A 16 2.35 17.02 10.62
N GLY A 17 2.66 15.72 10.55
CA GLY A 17 2.88 15.01 9.29
C GLY A 17 1.61 14.99 8.42
N ALA A 18 0.47 14.68 9.02
CA ALA A 18 -0.81 14.64 8.32
C ALA A 18 -1.25 16.02 7.80
N THR A 19 -1.09 17.08 8.61
CA THR A 19 -1.44 18.46 8.21
C THR A 19 -0.55 18.98 7.07
N ARG A 20 0.72 18.62 7.07
CA ARG A 20 1.67 19.04 6.03
C ARG A 20 1.43 18.32 4.70
N ALA A 21 1.16 17.01 4.75
CA ALA A 21 0.85 16.21 3.57
C ALA A 21 -0.45 16.67 2.87
N ALA A 22 -1.48 17.01 3.64
CA ALA A 22 -2.74 17.52 3.10
C ALA A 22 -2.57 18.87 2.37
N GLY A 23 -1.72 19.77 2.89
CA GLY A 23 -1.44 21.08 2.26
C GLY A 23 -0.60 21.00 0.99
N GLU A 24 0.39 20.10 0.97
CA GLU A 24 1.30 19.92 -0.18
C GLU A 24 0.61 19.19 -1.35
N LEU A 25 -0.27 18.22 -1.08
CA LEU A 25 -1.01 17.49 -2.10
C LEU A 25 -2.10 18.33 -2.79
N GLY A 26 -2.74 19.24 -2.07
CA GLY A 26 -3.71 20.18 -2.67
C GLY A 26 -3.06 21.08 -3.73
N GLY A 27 -1.90 21.66 -3.42
CA GLY A 27 -1.17 22.54 -4.33
C GLY A 27 -0.60 21.82 -5.56
N LEU A 28 -0.19 20.55 -5.44
CA LEU A 28 0.31 19.76 -6.57
C LEU A 28 -0.82 19.30 -7.51
N ARG A 29 -2.00 19.05 -6.98
CA ARG A 29 -3.17 18.64 -7.76
C ARG A 29 -3.70 19.77 -8.63
N ASP A 30 -3.74 20.99 -8.10
CA ASP A 30 -4.14 22.20 -8.84
C ASP A 30 -3.12 22.55 -9.94
N ALA A 31 -1.81 22.42 -9.66
CA ALA A 31 -0.76 22.65 -10.63
C ALA A 31 -0.73 21.59 -11.76
N ALA A 32 -1.07 20.34 -11.46
CA ALA A 32 -1.17 19.28 -12.46
C ALA A 32 -2.40 19.41 -13.34
N ALA A 33 -3.52 19.92 -12.82
CA ALA A 33 -4.73 20.19 -13.58
C ALA A 33 -4.52 21.35 -14.55
N GLU A 34 -3.87 22.45 -14.15
CA GLU A 34 -3.53 23.57 -15.01
C GLU A 34 -2.51 23.21 -16.11
N ALA A 35 -1.54 22.32 -15.81
CA ALA A 35 -0.54 21.88 -16.80
C ALA A 35 -1.13 20.91 -17.85
N GLY A 36 -2.19 20.18 -17.53
CA GLY A 36 -2.81 19.19 -18.40
C GLY A 36 -3.62 19.78 -19.57
N GLU A 37 -4.14 21.00 -19.45
CA GLU A 37 -4.96 21.60 -20.49
C GLU A 37 -4.17 22.26 -21.65
N GLU A 38 -2.89 22.58 -21.47
CA GLU A 38 -2.09 23.28 -22.50
C GLU A 38 -1.16 22.39 -23.36
N ALA A 39 -1.04 21.09 -23.13
CA ALA A 39 0.11 20.31 -23.63
C ALA A 39 -0.15 19.33 -24.78
N TRP A 40 -1.34 19.12 -25.32
CA TRP A 40 -1.55 18.06 -26.32
C TRP A 40 -2.16 18.53 -27.63
N GLY A 41 -1.29 19.07 -28.50
CA GLY A 41 -1.56 19.17 -29.95
C GLY A 41 -1.45 17.77 -30.58
N THR A 42 -2.49 17.41 -31.32
CA THR A 42 -2.67 16.11 -31.97
C THR A 42 -1.87 16.00 -33.27
N ASP A 43 -0.57 15.82 -33.24
CA ASP A 43 0.21 15.30 -34.38
C ASP A 43 1.61 14.86 -33.94
N LEU A 44 1.74 13.59 -33.54
CA LEU A 44 3.04 12.95 -33.38
C LEU A 44 3.25 11.89 -34.47
N PRO A 45 4.33 11.97 -35.28
CA PRO A 45 4.63 10.95 -36.27
C PRO A 45 5.14 9.68 -35.58
N GLY A 46 4.52 8.56 -35.95
CA GLY A 46 4.98 7.17 -35.81
C GLY A 46 5.90 6.85 -34.65
N VAL A 47 5.33 6.59 -33.47
CA VAL A 47 6.07 5.92 -32.38
C VAL A 47 6.36 4.48 -32.83
N PRO A 48 7.63 4.01 -32.83
CA PRO A 48 7.92 2.61 -33.12
C PRO A 48 7.20 1.70 -32.13
N GLU A 49 6.60 0.64 -32.62
CA GLU A 49 6.03 -0.42 -31.78
C GLU A 49 7.11 -0.94 -30.82
N TRP A 50 7.03 -0.52 -29.56
CA TRP A 50 7.95 -0.97 -28.53
C TRP A 50 7.51 -2.38 -28.08
N SER A 51 8.32 -3.38 -28.38
CA SER A 51 8.16 -4.73 -27.85
C SER A 51 9.05 -4.85 -26.63
N PRO A 52 8.51 -5.04 -25.44
CA PRO A 52 9.33 -5.23 -24.24
C PRO A 52 10.18 -6.51 -24.40
N SER A 53 11.48 -6.38 -24.25
CA SER A 53 12.34 -7.54 -24.08
C SER A 53 11.96 -8.24 -22.78
N PRO A 54 11.91 -9.58 -22.72
CA PRO A 54 11.65 -10.28 -21.48
C PRO A 54 12.74 -9.90 -20.48
N VAL A 55 12.35 -9.16 -19.45
CA VAL A 55 13.22 -8.86 -18.31
C VAL A 55 13.44 -10.18 -17.57
N PRO A 56 14.68 -10.67 -17.45
CA PRO A 56 14.95 -11.87 -16.67
C PRO A 56 14.48 -11.61 -15.23
N ALA A 57 13.76 -12.57 -14.64
CA ALA A 57 13.36 -12.51 -13.25
C ALA A 57 14.58 -12.17 -12.39
N PRO A 58 14.53 -11.13 -11.55
CA PRO A 58 15.66 -10.78 -10.72
C PRO A 58 16.04 -11.99 -9.85
N PRO A 59 17.34 -12.24 -9.63
CA PRO A 59 17.76 -13.35 -8.79
C PRO A 59 17.11 -13.19 -7.42
N ALA A 60 16.60 -14.30 -6.86
CA ALA A 60 16.01 -14.32 -5.53
C ALA A 60 17.01 -13.71 -4.54
N LYS A 61 16.74 -12.47 -4.11
CA LYS A 61 17.60 -11.78 -3.15
C LYS A 61 17.29 -12.29 -1.75
N PRO A 62 18.27 -12.38 -0.87
CA PRO A 62 18.05 -12.89 0.46
C PRO A 62 17.06 -11.99 1.22
N PHE A 63 16.13 -12.63 1.94
CA PHE A 63 15.31 -11.95 2.92
C PHE A 63 16.21 -11.28 3.96
N ALA A 64 16.00 -10.00 4.25
CA ALA A 64 16.71 -9.31 5.29
C ALA A 64 16.33 -9.89 6.65
N THR A 65 17.33 -10.28 7.42
CA THR A 65 17.15 -10.72 8.79
C THR A 65 17.20 -9.55 9.77
N THR A 66 16.76 -9.79 11.01
CA THR A 66 16.95 -8.80 12.08
C THR A 66 18.43 -8.49 12.36
N ALA A 67 19.34 -9.44 12.07
CA ALA A 67 20.78 -9.20 12.14
C ALA A 67 21.26 -8.26 11.03
N ASP A 68 20.72 -8.38 9.82
CA ASP A 68 21.03 -7.46 8.73
C ASP A 68 20.56 -6.03 9.05
N LEU A 69 19.37 -5.91 9.63
CA LEU A 69 18.85 -4.61 10.05
C LEU A 69 19.75 -3.94 11.11
N ARG A 70 20.19 -4.69 12.12
CA ARG A 70 21.15 -4.17 13.11
C ARG A 70 22.48 -3.75 12.46
N ARG A 71 22.98 -4.56 11.52
CA ARG A 71 24.21 -4.23 10.78
C ARG A 71 24.04 -2.93 9.99
N LEU A 72 22.91 -2.75 9.29
CA LEU A 72 22.62 -1.50 8.55
C LEU A 72 22.56 -0.29 9.48
N CYS A 73 21.99 -0.41 10.68
CA CYS A 73 22.04 0.65 11.69
C CYS A 73 23.49 0.98 12.10
N GLY A 74 24.36 -0.03 12.31
CA GLY A 74 25.77 0.16 12.62
C GLY A 74 26.55 0.84 11.49
N GLU A 75 26.28 0.52 10.23
CA GLU A 75 26.87 1.15 9.05
C GLU A 75 26.53 2.66 8.95
N LEU A 76 25.43 3.09 9.54
CA LEU A 76 25.02 4.48 9.69
C LEU A 76 25.60 5.15 10.95
N GLY A 77 26.35 4.41 11.79
CA GLY A 77 26.81 4.89 13.09
C GLY A 77 25.67 5.03 14.12
N ARG A 78 24.57 4.33 13.89
CA ARG A 78 23.35 4.35 14.72
C ARG A 78 23.11 2.99 15.41
N ASP A 79 24.15 2.38 15.99
CA ASP A 79 24.05 1.09 16.67
C ASP A 79 22.91 1.03 17.71
N ALA A 80 22.67 2.14 18.42
CA ALA A 80 21.62 2.26 19.41
C ALA A 80 20.19 2.07 18.82
N TRP A 81 20.01 2.26 17.53
CA TRP A 81 18.72 2.05 16.86
C TRP A 81 18.44 0.57 16.56
N GLY A 82 19.45 -0.29 16.62
CA GLY A 82 19.36 -1.68 16.16
C GLY A 82 18.20 -2.46 16.77
N ASP A 83 18.03 -2.42 18.10
CA ASP A 83 16.97 -3.14 18.78
C ASP A 83 15.60 -2.47 18.58
N GLU A 84 15.53 -1.15 18.51
CA GLU A 84 14.31 -0.40 18.28
C GLU A 84 13.83 -0.57 16.82
N ALA A 85 14.72 -0.52 15.85
CA ALA A 85 14.41 -0.79 14.46
C ALA A 85 13.88 -2.22 14.26
N VAL A 86 14.49 -3.21 14.93
CA VAL A 86 14.01 -4.60 14.93
C VAL A 86 12.63 -4.72 15.56
N ALA A 87 12.35 -4.01 16.65
CA ALA A 87 11.03 -4.02 17.30
C ALA A 87 9.94 -3.37 16.44
N LEU A 88 10.31 -2.40 15.60
CA LEU A 88 9.41 -1.72 14.68
C LEU A 88 9.23 -2.48 13.36
N ALA A 89 10.20 -3.30 12.95
CA ALA A 89 10.16 -4.00 11.67
C ALA A 89 8.95 -4.92 11.56
N ARG A 90 8.34 -4.95 10.38
CA ARG A 90 7.25 -5.86 10.03
C ARG A 90 7.60 -6.66 8.80
N THR A 91 7.28 -7.96 8.83
CA THR A 91 7.31 -8.80 7.63
C THR A 91 6.23 -8.33 6.66
N SER A 92 6.59 -8.28 5.40
CA SER A 92 5.72 -8.01 4.26
C SER A 92 5.94 -9.10 3.21
N THR A 93 4.95 -9.31 2.37
CA THR A 93 5.07 -10.12 1.17
C THR A 93 5.12 -9.18 -0.03
N ARG A 94 6.30 -9.05 -0.65
CA ARG A 94 6.45 -8.38 -1.93
C ARG A 94 5.89 -9.28 -3.02
N LEU A 95 5.15 -8.67 -3.94
CA LEU A 95 4.55 -9.33 -5.09
C LEU A 95 5.26 -8.83 -6.34
N THR A 96 6.14 -9.63 -6.89
CA THR A 96 6.97 -9.26 -8.06
C THR A 96 6.43 -9.95 -9.31
N ARG A 97 6.41 -9.28 -10.45
CA ARG A 97 6.05 -9.86 -11.75
C ARG A 97 6.78 -11.19 -11.96
N SER A 98 6.05 -12.18 -12.48
CA SER A 98 6.55 -13.52 -12.73
C SER A 98 5.84 -14.15 -13.92
N ASP A 99 6.50 -15.12 -14.56
CA ASP A 99 5.89 -15.95 -15.62
C ASP A 99 5.02 -17.08 -15.05
N ALA A 100 5.06 -17.31 -13.74
CA ALA A 100 4.29 -18.32 -13.04
C ALA A 100 3.91 -17.85 -11.64
N GLY A 101 2.71 -18.24 -11.16
CA GLY A 101 2.22 -17.90 -9.84
C GLY A 101 0.76 -18.29 -9.66
N ARG A 102 0.32 -18.31 -8.40
CA ARG A 102 -1.09 -18.53 -8.02
C ARG A 102 -1.82 -17.22 -7.78
N SER A 103 -1.07 -16.17 -7.62
CA SER A 103 -1.55 -14.81 -7.41
C SER A 103 -1.34 -13.98 -8.66
N TRP A 104 -2.24 -13.03 -8.91
CA TRP A 104 -2.12 -12.12 -10.05
C TRP A 104 -2.78 -10.77 -9.79
N ILE A 105 -2.37 -9.78 -10.56
CA ILE A 105 -2.85 -8.41 -10.56
C ILE A 105 -3.49 -8.12 -11.93
N GLY A 106 -4.63 -7.40 -11.94
CA GLY A 106 -5.42 -7.19 -13.14
C GLY A 106 -6.10 -8.46 -13.63
N GLY A 107 -6.46 -8.51 -14.90
CA GLY A 107 -7.15 -9.66 -15.49
C GLY A 107 -8.59 -9.82 -14.99
N ALA A 108 -9.00 -11.06 -14.79
CA ALA A 108 -10.29 -11.42 -14.25
C ALA A 108 -10.15 -12.37 -13.04
N PRO A 109 -11.05 -12.28 -12.04
CA PRO A 109 -10.99 -13.15 -10.87
C PRO A 109 -11.52 -14.54 -11.17
N THR A 110 -11.06 -15.54 -10.42
CA THR A 110 -11.73 -16.84 -10.31
C THR A 110 -12.85 -16.70 -9.27
N LEU A 111 -14.10 -16.72 -9.71
CA LEU A 111 -15.26 -16.40 -8.87
C LEU A 111 -15.97 -17.64 -8.36
N PRO A 112 -16.51 -17.62 -7.13
CA PRO A 112 -17.48 -18.62 -6.71
C PRO A 112 -18.69 -18.65 -7.64
N VAL A 113 -19.28 -19.84 -7.84
CA VAL A 113 -20.54 -19.98 -8.55
C VAL A 113 -21.61 -19.16 -7.83
N ALA A 114 -22.39 -18.38 -8.57
CA ALA A 114 -23.41 -17.46 -8.06
C ALA A 114 -22.84 -16.27 -7.24
N PHE A 115 -21.71 -15.72 -7.71
CA PHE A 115 -21.10 -14.53 -7.12
C PHE A 115 -21.80 -13.25 -7.57
N ASP A 116 -22.22 -12.42 -6.59
CA ASP A 116 -22.75 -11.09 -6.86
C ASP A 116 -21.58 -10.10 -7.00
N TRP A 117 -21.41 -9.54 -8.22
CA TRP A 117 -20.33 -8.59 -8.48
C TRP A 117 -20.49 -7.32 -7.64
N PRO A 118 -19.47 -6.92 -6.88
CA PRO A 118 -19.58 -5.77 -5.99
C PRO A 118 -19.74 -4.48 -6.77
N SER A 119 -20.58 -3.59 -6.24
CA SER A 119 -20.87 -2.29 -6.83
C SER A 119 -20.80 -1.18 -5.80
N TRP A 120 -20.51 0.02 -6.26
CA TRP A 120 -20.52 1.24 -5.47
C TRP A 120 -21.10 2.39 -6.28
N ASP A 121 -22.02 3.14 -5.66
CA ASP A 121 -22.72 4.28 -6.27
C ASP A 121 -23.32 3.92 -7.66
N GLY A 122 -23.93 2.73 -7.74
CA GLY A 122 -24.63 2.23 -8.94
C GLY A 122 -23.72 1.75 -10.08
N LYS A 123 -22.40 1.60 -9.86
CA LYS A 123 -21.44 1.05 -10.82
C LYS A 123 -20.70 -0.14 -10.24
N GLU A 124 -20.40 -1.10 -11.08
CA GLU A 124 -19.56 -2.24 -10.72
C GLU A 124 -18.14 -1.79 -10.37
N LEU A 125 -17.56 -2.41 -9.36
CA LEU A 125 -16.17 -2.22 -9.01
C LEU A 125 -15.27 -2.96 -10.00
N THR A 126 -14.10 -2.39 -10.27
CA THR A 126 -13.06 -3.05 -11.06
C THR A 126 -12.35 -4.10 -10.20
N PHE A 127 -12.16 -5.29 -10.74
CA PHE A 127 -11.30 -6.30 -10.14
C PHE A 127 -9.84 -5.84 -10.25
N MET A 128 -9.10 -5.87 -9.13
CA MET A 128 -7.74 -5.36 -9.02
C MET A 128 -6.71 -6.48 -8.89
N ALA A 129 -6.96 -7.48 -8.04
CA ALA A 129 -6.01 -8.54 -7.78
C ALA A 129 -6.69 -9.77 -7.17
N GLN A 130 -6.11 -10.94 -7.40
CA GLN A 130 -6.36 -12.17 -6.65
C GLN A 130 -5.08 -12.65 -6.02
N ILE A 131 -5.07 -12.78 -4.69
CA ILE A 131 -3.90 -13.18 -3.92
C ILE A 131 -4.23 -14.49 -3.19
N ASP A 132 -3.47 -15.54 -3.49
CA ASP A 132 -3.52 -16.80 -2.75
C ASP A 132 -2.88 -16.59 -1.37
N LEU A 133 -3.60 -16.89 -0.30
CA LEU A 133 -3.13 -16.69 1.07
C LEU A 133 -1.93 -17.57 1.43
N ALA A 134 -1.72 -18.67 0.70
CA ALA A 134 -0.52 -19.48 0.86
C ALA A 134 0.74 -18.80 0.30
N ASP A 135 0.60 -17.73 -0.49
CA ASP A 135 1.70 -16.88 -0.95
C ASP A 135 2.08 -15.80 0.08
N VAL A 136 1.24 -15.54 1.07
CA VAL A 136 1.45 -14.46 2.06
C VAL A 136 2.30 -14.96 3.21
N VAL A 137 3.50 -14.38 3.33
CA VAL A 137 4.48 -14.76 4.37
C VAL A 137 4.02 -14.28 5.74
N ASP A 138 4.16 -15.14 6.76
CA ASP A 138 3.77 -14.84 8.15
C ASP A 138 2.35 -14.24 8.27
N SER A 139 1.43 -14.72 7.44
CA SER A 139 0.06 -14.21 7.40
C SER A 139 -0.62 -14.38 8.77
N PRO A 140 -1.14 -13.30 9.37
CA PRO A 140 -1.97 -13.40 10.57
C PRO A 140 -3.40 -13.85 10.25
N CYS A 141 -3.71 -14.09 8.98
CA CYS A 141 -5.02 -14.48 8.51
C CYS A 141 -5.27 -15.96 8.89
N PRO A 142 -6.39 -16.28 9.57
CA PRO A 142 -6.65 -17.63 10.07
C PRO A 142 -7.30 -18.54 9.03
N VAL A 143 -7.43 -18.09 7.79
CA VAL A 143 -8.16 -18.79 6.72
C VAL A 143 -7.26 -19.07 5.53
N ASP A 144 -7.56 -20.18 4.83
CA ASP A 144 -6.92 -20.58 3.58
C ASP A 144 -7.74 -20.11 2.38
N GLY A 145 -7.15 -20.08 1.20
CA GLY A 145 -7.82 -19.74 -0.05
C GLY A 145 -7.27 -18.48 -0.65
N SER A 146 -8.11 -17.71 -1.32
CA SER A 146 -7.70 -16.49 -2.01
C SER A 146 -8.49 -15.27 -1.54
N LEU A 147 -7.85 -14.11 -1.56
CA LEU A 147 -8.52 -12.81 -1.44
C LEU A 147 -8.66 -12.18 -2.82
N LEU A 148 -9.87 -11.78 -3.15
CA LEU A 148 -10.22 -11.02 -4.35
C LEU A 148 -10.39 -9.56 -3.96
N PHE A 149 -9.68 -8.66 -4.64
CA PHE A 149 -9.71 -7.23 -4.37
C PHE A 149 -10.43 -6.49 -5.48
N PHE A 150 -11.39 -5.65 -5.11
CA PHE A 150 -12.18 -4.82 -6.03
C PHE A 150 -12.13 -3.37 -5.59
N TYR A 151 -12.06 -2.45 -6.55
CA TYR A 151 -12.01 -1.01 -6.28
C TYR A 151 -12.74 -0.18 -7.34
N ALA A 152 -13.25 1.00 -6.96
CA ALA A 152 -13.93 1.94 -7.86
C ALA A 152 -12.92 2.70 -8.72
N LEU A 153 -12.17 1.98 -9.59
CA LEU A 153 -11.05 2.49 -10.35
C LEU A 153 -11.42 3.62 -11.31
N ASP A 154 -12.61 3.60 -11.87
CA ASP A 154 -13.11 4.63 -12.82
C ASP A 154 -13.38 6.00 -12.17
N ARG A 155 -13.44 6.05 -10.84
CA ARG A 155 -13.70 7.27 -10.06
C ARG A 155 -12.60 7.60 -9.08
N THR A 156 -11.72 6.66 -8.81
CA THR A 156 -10.58 6.78 -7.89
C THR A 156 -10.86 7.62 -6.64
N PRO A 157 -11.89 7.24 -5.81
CA PRO A 157 -12.20 8.01 -4.61
C PRO A 157 -10.97 8.04 -3.68
N SER A 158 -10.72 9.19 -3.07
CA SER A 158 -9.57 9.40 -2.19
C SER A 158 -9.56 8.48 -0.95
N GLY A 159 -10.75 7.99 -0.56
CA GLY A 159 -10.97 7.24 0.68
C GLY A 159 -11.11 8.11 1.93
N LEU A 160 -10.98 9.44 1.79
CA LEU A 160 -11.04 10.40 2.90
C LEU A 160 -12.45 10.74 3.38
N ARG A 161 -13.47 10.16 2.76
CA ARG A 161 -14.86 10.37 3.11
C ARG A 161 -15.50 9.11 3.67
N PRO A 162 -16.34 9.19 4.70
CA PRO A 162 -17.06 8.02 5.24
C PRO A 162 -17.88 7.26 4.19
N ARG A 163 -18.43 7.95 3.19
CA ARG A 163 -19.20 7.37 2.10
C ARG A 163 -18.38 6.51 1.14
N ASP A 164 -17.05 6.68 1.11
CA ASP A 164 -16.14 5.92 0.25
C ASP A 164 -15.84 4.51 0.80
N LYS A 165 -16.41 4.16 1.96
CA LYS A 165 -16.16 2.88 2.66
C LYS A 165 -16.41 1.65 1.78
N ASP A 166 -17.41 1.71 0.88
CA ASP A 166 -17.79 0.60 0.01
C ASP A 166 -17.18 0.71 -1.40
N ALA A 167 -16.35 1.74 -1.66
CA ALA A 167 -15.61 1.89 -2.91
C ALA A 167 -14.48 0.86 -3.07
N CYS A 168 -14.17 0.13 -2.01
CA CYS A 168 -13.29 -1.03 -2.02
C CYS A 168 -14.00 -2.22 -1.38
N ARG A 169 -13.86 -3.39 -2.00
CA ARG A 169 -14.38 -4.65 -1.49
C ARG A 169 -13.31 -5.73 -1.55
N VAL A 170 -13.16 -6.46 -0.45
CA VAL A 170 -12.30 -7.64 -0.39
C VAL A 170 -13.18 -8.85 -0.12
N VAL A 171 -13.04 -9.88 -0.95
CA VAL A 171 -13.83 -11.10 -0.89
C VAL A 171 -12.90 -12.28 -0.66
N HIS A 172 -13.20 -13.09 0.34
CA HIS A 172 -12.48 -14.33 0.62
C HIS A 172 -13.14 -15.48 -0.14
N VAL A 173 -12.33 -16.24 -0.87
CA VAL A 173 -12.72 -17.48 -1.54
C VAL A 173 -11.97 -18.63 -0.87
N PRO A 174 -12.64 -19.46 -0.05
CA PRO A 174 -12.01 -20.61 0.63
C PRO A 174 -11.47 -21.66 -0.35
N VAL A 175 -10.46 -22.40 0.07
CA VAL A 175 -9.99 -23.59 -0.65
C VAL A 175 -11.13 -24.58 -0.88
N GLY A 176 -11.21 -25.12 -2.09
CA GLY A 176 -12.24 -26.10 -2.46
C GLY A 176 -13.62 -25.50 -2.77
N SER A 177 -13.75 -24.17 -2.82
CA SER A 177 -14.95 -23.53 -3.36
C SER A 177 -15.16 -23.96 -4.81
N GLU A 178 -16.42 -24.21 -5.18
CA GLU A 178 -16.78 -24.38 -6.59
C GLU A 178 -16.67 -23.02 -7.27
N VAL A 179 -15.81 -22.92 -8.27
CA VAL A 179 -15.50 -21.65 -8.94
C VAL A 179 -15.72 -21.75 -10.43
N ALA A 180 -16.04 -20.62 -11.06
CA ALA A 180 -16.15 -20.49 -12.50
C ALA A 180 -14.90 -19.77 -13.04
N GLU A 181 -14.39 -20.26 -14.16
CA GLU A 181 -13.36 -19.57 -14.93
C GLU A 181 -13.95 -18.31 -15.58
N PRO A 182 -13.17 -17.21 -15.64
CA PRO A 182 -13.64 -15.97 -16.25
C PRO A 182 -13.83 -16.12 -17.77
N GLU A 183 -14.92 -15.56 -18.28
CA GLU A 183 -15.25 -15.62 -19.72
C GLU A 183 -14.33 -14.76 -20.60
N GLU A 184 -13.76 -13.68 -20.03
CA GLU A 184 -12.88 -12.75 -20.77
C GLU A 184 -11.45 -12.81 -20.28
N ALA A 185 -10.52 -13.04 -21.20
CA ALA A 185 -9.09 -12.91 -20.96
C ALA A 185 -8.69 -11.43 -21.00
N ARG A 186 -8.70 -10.77 -19.85
CA ARG A 186 -8.08 -9.45 -19.69
C ARG A 186 -6.57 -9.61 -19.43
N PRO A 187 -5.75 -8.62 -19.80
CA PRO A 187 -4.33 -8.64 -19.43
C PRO A 187 -4.19 -8.83 -17.91
N LYS A 188 -3.40 -9.83 -17.51
CA LYS A 188 -3.10 -10.10 -16.11
C LYS A 188 -1.60 -10.23 -15.92
N MET A 189 -1.12 -9.74 -14.80
CA MET A 189 0.26 -9.90 -14.36
C MET A 189 0.31 -10.98 -13.29
N LEU A 190 0.89 -12.13 -13.59
CA LEU A 190 1.22 -13.12 -12.58
C LEU A 190 2.29 -12.57 -11.65
N VAL A 191 2.19 -12.86 -10.37
CA VAL A 191 3.15 -12.41 -9.37
C VAL A 191 3.69 -13.56 -8.54
N ALA A 192 5.00 -13.49 -8.24
CA ALA A 192 5.66 -14.37 -7.30
C ALA A 192 5.86 -13.66 -5.97
N PRO A 193 5.55 -14.33 -4.83
CA PRO A 193 5.75 -13.77 -3.51
C PRO A 193 7.21 -13.85 -3.08
N SER A 194 7.68 -12.82 -2.37
CA SER A 194 8.95 -12.87 -1.64
C SER A 194 8.80 -12.17 -0.29
N ALA A 195 9.42 -12.73 0.74
CA ALA A 195 9.44 -12.09 2.05
C ALA A 195 10.34 -10.85 2.01
N GLU A 196 9.92 -9.81 2.73
CA GLU A 196 10.74 -8.61 2.97
C GLU A 196 10.48 -8.05 4.36
N LEU A 197 11.45 -7.33 4.94
CA LEU A 197 11.25 -6.49 6.11
C LEU A 197 10.92 -5.08 5.68
N THR A 198 9.98 -4.47 6.37
CA THR A 198 9.60 -3.07 6.17
C THR A 198 9.68 -2.31 7.48
N LEU A 199 10.00 -1.03 7.40
CA LEU A 199 10.03 -0.10 8.52
C LEU A 199 8.97 1.00 8.34
N PRO A 200 8.42 1.56 9.43
CA PRO A 200 7.49 2.67 9.33
C PRO A 200 8.16 3.90 8.69
N LEU A 201 7.35 4.77 8.09
CA LEU A 201 7.84 6.03 7.52
C LEU A 201 8.54 6.87 8.60
N GLU A 202 7.95 6.92 9.78
CA GLU A 202 8.51 7.56 10.96
C GLU A 202 8.58 6.56 12.12
N PRO A 203 9.69 6.50 12.87
CA PRO A 203 9.78 5.64 14.03
C PRO A 203 8.97 6.22 15.20
N THR A 204 8.69 5.38 16.18
CA THR A 204 7.94 5.78 17.39
C THR A 204 8.83 6.39 18.48
N PHE A 205 10.15 6.35 18.30
CA PHE A 205 11.12 6.99 19.20
C PHE A 205 11.52 8.38 18.70
N GLU A 206 11.96 9.23 19.61
CA GLU A 206 12.38 10.60 19.26
C GLU A 206 13.65 10.56 18.39
N LEU A 207 13.58 11.27 17.27
CA LEU A 207 14.72 11.53 16.41
C LEU A 207 15.29 12.91 16.70
N ASP A 208 16.58 12.97 16.98
CA ASP A 208 17.32 14.19 17.19
C ASP A 208 17.88 14.76 15.86
N GLY A 209 17.86 16.07 15.67
CA GLY A 209 18.53 16.75 14.57
C GLY A 209 18.33 16.08 13.19
N TRP A 210 19.43 15.58 12.60
CA TRP A 210 19.49 14.93 11.29
C TRP A 210 18.97 13.47 11.30
N ALA A 211 18.58 12.95 12.43
CA ALA A 211 18.19 11.55 12.61
C ALA A 211 17.00 11.14 11.74
N ARG A 212 16.12 12.07 11.32
CA ARG A 212 15.01 11.77 10.41
C ARG A 212 15.51 11.42 9.00
N GLU A 213 16.52 12.13 8.50
CA GLU A 213 17.14 11.85 7.21
C GLU A 213 17.88 10.51 7.25
N GLU A 214 18.58 10.22 8.35
CA GLU A 214 19.26 8.94 8.56
C GLU A 214 18.29 7.77 8.72
N TRP A 215 17.10 7.99 9.30
CA TRP A 215 16.02 6.97 9.31
C TRP A 215 15.52 6.68 7.89
N THR A 216 15.37 7.71 7.07
CA THR A 216 15.02 7.55 5.66
C THR A 216 16.13 6.78 4.92
N ASP A 217 17.40 7.12 5.14
CA ASP A 217 18.55 6.39 4.58
C ASP A 217 18.56 4.91 5.02
N LEU A 218 18.26 4.62 6.30
CA LEU A 218 18.13 3.23 6.78
C LEU A 218 17.04 2.46 6.02
N ARG A 219 15.88 3.08 5.80
CA ARG A 219 14.78 2.46 5.04
C ARG A 219 15.18 2.20 3.58
N GLU A 220 15.85 3.17 2.95
CA GLU A 220 16.35 3.03 1.58
C GLU A 220 17.41 1.93 1.47
N ARG A 221 18.38 1.88 2.39
CA ARG A 221 19.40 0.82 2.44
C ARG A 221 18.79 -0.56 2.66
N LEU A 222 17.79 -0.66 3.52
CA LEU A 222 17.06 -1.91 3.73
C LEU A 222 16.35 -2.36 2.43
N ALA A 223 15.71 -1.43 1.71
CA ALA A 223 15.05 -1.70 0.45
C ALA A 223 16.06 -2.18 -0.62
N VAL A 224 17.19 -1.48 -0.77
CA VAL A 224 18.29 -1.87 -1.70
C VAL A 224 18.84 -3.24 -1.35
N PHE A 225 19.11 -3.49 -0.07
CA PHE A 225 19.59 -4.79 0.41
C PHE A 225 18.63 -5.93 0.01
N GLN A 226 17.34 -5.67 0.03
CA GLN A 226 16.29 -6.60 -0.38
C GLN A 226 15.96 -6.55 -1.88
N GLY A 227 16.73 -5.79 -2.65
CA GLY A 227 16.66 -5.84 -4.09
C GLY A 227 15.77 -4.81 -4.76
N VAL A 228 15.42 -3.75 -4.08
CA VAL A 228 14.83 -2.56 -4.73
C VAL A 228 15.96 -1.77 -5.37
N GLU A 229 15.90 -1.54 -6.66
CA GLU A 229 16.85 -0.71 -7.39
C GLU A 229 16.43 0.76 -7.24
N LEU A 230 17.26 1.59 -6.59
CA LEU A 230 16.94 3.01 -6.38
C LEU A 230 17.32 3.89 -7.58
N GLU A 231 18.20 3.41 -8.47
CA GLU A 231 18.70 4.21 -9.60
C GLU A 231 17.64 4.37 -10.69
N ASP A 232 16.69 3.45 -10.79
CA ASP A 232 15.54 3.59 -11.70
C ASP A 232 14.26 4.00 -10.93
N ARG A 233 14.36 5.13 -10.23
CA ARG A 233 13.21 5.71 -9.51
C ARG A 233 12.02 6.02 -10.40
N SER A 234 12.18 6.01 -11.72
CA SER A 234 11.11 6.29 -12.66
C SER A 234 10.26 5.08 -13.02
N ALA A 235 10.86 3.89 -13.21
CA ALA A 235 10.12 2.71 -13.67
C ALA A 235 9.79 1.71 -12.55
N ASP A 236 10.79 1.23 -11.79
CA ASP A 236 10.56 0.18 -10.79
C ASP A 236 9.92 0.69 -9.48
N TYR A 237 10.07 1.98 -9.17
CA TYR A 237 9.41 2.60 -8.02
C TYR A 237 7.88 2.63 -8.17
N HIS A 238 7.40 2.55 -9.40
CA HIS A 238 5.97 2.52 -9.72
C HIS A 238 5.32 1.15 -9.48
N ALA A 239 6.06 0.07 -9.58
CA ALA A 239 5.55 -1.30 -9.57
C ALA A 239 5.70 -2.01 -8.20
N LEU A 240 5.69 -1.29 -7.09
CA LEU A 240 5.74 -1.91 -5.76
C LEU A 240 4.37 -2.40 -5.32
N HIS A 241 4.17 -3.71 -5.46
CA HIS A 241 2.99 -4.39 -4.92
C HIS A 241 3.40 -5.20 -3.69
N ARG A 242 2.63 -5.10 -2.63
CA ARG A 242 2.90 -5.87 -1.39
C ARG A 242 1.66 -6.14 -0.56
N MET A 243 1.71 -7.22 0.20
CA MET A 243 0.75 -7.48 1.27
C MET A 243 1.43 -7.35 2.64
N LEU A 244 0.69 -6.80 3.57
CA LEU A 244 1.13 -6.57 4.95
C LEU A 244 2.36 -5.64 5.05
N GLY A 245 2.99 -5.60 6.23
CA GLY A 245 4.12 -4.71 6.49
C GLY A 245 3.73 -3.24 6.59
N TYR A 246 4.66 -2.36 6.22
CA TYR A 246 4.43 -0.93 6.10
C TYR A 246 4.35 -0.50 4.64
N PRO A 247 3.54 0.52 4.32
CA PRO A 247 3.43 1.02 2.96
C PRO A 247 4.73 1.69 2.50
N GLU A 248 4.99 1.59 1.21
CA GLU A 248 5.96 2.47 0.55
C GLU A 248 5.25 3.73 0.09
N THR A 249 5.45 4.80 0.80
CA THR A 249 4.75 6.07 0.61
C THR A 249 5.61 7.24 1.05
N PHE A 250 5.37 8.41 0.47
CA PHE A 250 5.92 9.69 0.93
C PHE A 250 5.00 10.40 1.92
N ALA A 251 3.73 9.98 2.01
CA ALA A 251 2.74 10.55 2.90
C ALA A 251 2.41 9.57 4.03
N GLY A 252 2.68 9.97 5.26
CA GLY A 252 2.29 9.23 6.46
C GLY A 252 0.85 9.47 6.88
N GLY A 253 0.44 8.79 7.95
CA GLY A 253 -0.82 9.07 8.64
C GLY A 253 -2.04 8.32 8.11
N MET A 254 -1.91 7.43 7.13
CA MET A 254 -3.05 6.67 6.60
C MET A 254 -3.74 5.80 7.65
N GLU A 255 -3.03 5.32 8.67
CA GLU A 255 -3.61 4.62 9.83
C GLU A 255 -4.58 5.52 10.60
N LEU A 256 -4.19 6.79 10.78
CA LEU A 256 -5.04 7.78 11.44
C LEU A 256 -6.21 8.18 10.53
N ASP A 257 -5.98 8.35 9.24
CA ASP A 257 -7.05 8.61 8.27
C ASP A 257 -8.10 7.50 8.31
N ALA A 258 -7.65 6.23 8.26
CA ALA A 258 -8.52 5.06 8.34
C ALA A 258 -9.33 5.05 9.66
N GLN A 259 -8.68 5.40 10.76
CA GLN A 259 -9.32 5.52 12.07
C GLN A 259 -10.40 6.59 12.07
N LEU A 260 -10.08 7.81 11.63
CA LEU A 260 -11.00 8.95 11.64
C LEU A 260 -12.19 8.73 10.70
N VAL A 261 -11.92 8.32 9.45
CA VAL A 261 -12.98 8.06 8.46
C VAL A 261 -13.90 6.90 8.92
N SER A 262 -13.34 5.88 9.57
CA SER A 262 -14.15 4.77 10.11
C SER A 262 -15.09 5.20 11.23
N HIS A 263 -14.83 6.34 11.88
CA HIS A 263 -15.67 6.96 12.90
C HIS A 263 -16.55 8.09 12.35
N GLY A 264 -16.65 8.22 11.02
CA GLY A 264 -17.57 9.16 10.39
C GLY A 264 -16.99 10.55 10.13
N VAL A 265 -15.70 10.77 10.34
CA VAL A 265 -15.04 12.04 10.03
C VAL A 265 -14.81 12.16 8.54
N ASP A 266 -15.30 13.22 7.90
CA ASP A 266 -15.02 13.56 6.52
C ASP A 266 -13.77 14.44 6.45
N LEU A 267 -12.64 13.84 6.04
CA LEU A 267 -11.36 14.53 6.00
C LEU A 267 -11.19 15.42 4.76
N GLU A 268 -12.02 15.30 3.74
CA GLU A 268 -12.04 16.23 2.62
C GLU A 268 -12.80 17.53 2.99
N GLU A 269 -13.88 17.41 3.74
CA GLU A 269 -14.62 18.57 4.23
C GLU A 269 -13.93 19.23 5.45
N GLN A 270 -13.16 18.44 6.20
CA GLN A 270 -12.51 18.86 7.46
C GLN A 270 -11.03 18.47 7.48
N PRO A 271 -10.18 19.01 6.60
CA PRO A 271 -8.77 18.63 6.53
C PRO A 271 -7.98 18.92 7.81
N ASP A 272 -8.45 19.89 8.62
CA ASP A 272 -7.84 20.27 9.90
C ASP A 272 -8.49 19.57 11.11
N ALA A 273 -9.25 18.49 10.89
CA ALA A 273 -10.02 17.82 11.94
C ALA A 273 -9.15 17.07 12.96
N TYR A 274 -7.91 16.72 12.63
CA TYR A 274 -7.06 15.88 13.47
C TYR A 274 -6.96 16.34 14.95
N PRO A 275 -6.77 17.61 15.28
CA PRO A 275 -6.74 18.06 16.67
C PRO A 275 -8.06 17.91 17.41
N LEU A 276 -9.18 17.86 16.69
CA LEU A 276 -10.53 17.74 17.28
C LEU A 276 -10.84 16.32 17.73
N TYR A 277 -10.10 15.32 17.21
CA TYR A 277 -10.35 13.90 17.43
C TYR A 277 -9.18 13.19 18.11
N GLU A 278 -8.45 13.88 19.00
CA GLU A 278 -7.30 13.31 19.73
C GLU A 278 -7.65 12.00 20.46
N ASN A 279 -8.90 11.84 20.89
CA ASN A 279 -9.39 10.63 21.55
C ASN A 279 -9.44 9.41 20.61
N LEU A 280 -9.47 9.59 19.30
CA LEU A 280 -9.49 8.51 18.30
C LEU A 280 -8.07 8.07 17.89
N VAL A 281 -7.07 8.93 18.09
CA VAL A 281 -5.68 8.68 17.65
C VAL A 281 -5.11 7.35 18.15
N PRO A 282 -5.34 6.91 19.41
CA PRO A 282 -4.81 5.62 19.86
C PRO A 282 -5.25 4.42 19.02
N GLY A 283 -6.45 4.48 18.43
CA GLY A 283 -6.97 3.41 17.56
C GLY A 283 -6.32 3.35 16.17
N ALA A 284 -5.51 4.35 15.79
CA ALA A 284 -4.73 4.28 14.55
C ALA A 284 -3.71 3.13 14.57
N ALA A 285 -3.18 2.79 15.75
CA ALA A 285 -2.22 1.71 15.92
C ALA A 285 -2.79 0.31 15.61
N ASP A 286 -4.12 0.18 15.56
CA ASP A 286 -4.80 -1.09 15.25
C ASP A 286 -4.91 -1.36 13.75
N TRP A 287 -4.60 -0.37 12.91
CA TRP A 287 -4.69 -0.51 11.46
C TRP A 287 -3.41 -1.11 10.87
N ARG A 288 -3.61 -1.99 9.89
CA ARG A 288 -2.57 -2.67 9.13
C ARG A 288 -2.80 -2.50 7.64
N LEU A 289 -1.72 -2.32 6.91
CA LEU A 289 -1.76 -2.45 5.47
C LEU A 289 -2.16 -3.90 5.12
N LEU A 290 -3.22 -4.08 4.35
CA LEU A 290 -3.60 -5.38 3.81
C LEU A 290 -2.98 -5.58 2.42
N LEU A 291 -3.10 -4.58 1.55
CA LEU A 291 -2.55 -4.62 0.19
C LEU A 291 -2.14 -3.23 -0.26
N GLN A 292 -0.99 -3.13 -0.91
CA GLN A 292 -0.56 -1.98 -1.70
C GLN A 292 -0.47 -2.41 -3.16
N LEU A 293 -1.07 -1.63 -4.04
CA LEU A 293 -0.94 -1.76 -5.49
C LEU A 293 -0.44 -0.45 -6.09
N SER A 294 0.47 -0.54 -7.04
CA SER A 294 0.93 0.58 -7.86
C SER A 294 0.36 0.46 -9.27
N SER A 295 0.38 1.53 -10.04
CA SER A 295 0.16 1.44 -11.49
C SER A 295 1.19 0.51 -12.13
N ASP A 296 0.78 -0.17 -13.18
CA ASP A 296 1.62 -1.06 -13.96
C ASP A 296 1.71 -0.56 -15.40
N ASP A 297 2.93 -0.38 -15.89
CA ASP A 297 3.20 0.15 -17.24
C ASP A 297 2.69 -0.78 -18.35
N ASP A 298 2.53 -2.08 -18.07
CA ASP A 298 2.00 -3.07 -19.02
C ASP A 298 0.46 -3.12 -19.04
N GLY A 299 -0.22 -2.24 -18.30
CA GLY A 299 -1.65 -2.03 -18.38
C GLY A 299 -2.52 -3.03 -17.63
N ALA A 300 -1.98 -3.84 -16.73
CA ALA A 300 -2.78 -4.68 -15.85
C ALA A 300 -3.64 -3.82 -14.89
N ILE A 301 -3.06 -2.75 -14.36
CA ILE A 301 -3.74 -1.72 -13.55
C ILE A 301 -3.19 -0.33 -13.88
N SER A 302 -4.07 0.67 -14.05
CA SER A 302 -3.71 2.07 -14.13
C SER A 302 -4.49 2.85 -13.08
N LEU A 303 -3.79 3.37 -12.06
CA LEU A 303 -4.35 4.21 -10.99
C LEU A 303 -4.17 5.71 -11.26
N GLY A 304 -3.45 6.07 -12.32
CA GLY A 304 -2.97 7.41 -12.59
C GLY A 304 -1.46 7.53 -12.42
N TYR A 305 -0.93 8.71 -12.71
CA TYR A 305 0.51 8.94 -12.67
C TYR A 305 0.97 9.10 -11.21
N PHE A 306 1.89 8.24 -10.76
CA PHE A 306 2.41 8.16 -9.38
C PHE A 306 1.39 7.76 -8.29
N GLU A 307 0.16 7.43 -8.63
CA GLU A 307 -0.83 7.01 -7.64
C GLU A 307 -0.69 5.55 -7.27
N ARG A 308 -0.96 5.25 -5.99
CA ARG A 308 -1.00 3.91 -5.42
C ARG A 308 -2.28 3.70 -4.64
N LEU A 309 -2.79 2.49 -4.71
CA LEU A 309 -3.92 2.06 -3.90
C LEU A 309 -3.41 1.36 -2.64
N PHE A 310 -3.81 1.85 -1.49
CA PHE A 310 -3.51 1.27 -0.18
C PHE A 310 -4.80 0.78 0.45
N ILE A 311 -4.89 -0.50 0.74
CA ILE A 311 -6.04 -1.13 1.40
C ILE A 311 -5.65 -1.48 2.82
N TRP A 312 -6.40 -0.95 3.78
CA TRP A 312 -6.15 -1.08 5.21
C TRP A 312 -7.24 -1.88 5.89
N ILE A 313 -6.87 -2.62 6.92
CA ILE A 313 -7.76 -3.43 7.76
C ILE A 313 -7.35 -3.32 9.22
N ARG A 314 -8.28 -3.45 10.15
CA ARG A 314 -7.92 -3.55 11.57
C ARG A 314 -7.31 -4.92 11.87
N ASP A 315 -6.36 -4.96 12.81
CA ASP A 315 -5.73 -6.20 13.28
C ASP A 315 -6.75 -7.25 13.71
N GLU A 316 -7.78 -6.85 14.44
CA GLU A 316 -8.84 -7.78 14.89
C GLU A 316 -9.68 -8.29 13.72
N ASP A 317 -10.02 -7.42 12.75
CA ASP A 317 -10.82 -7.80 11.58
C ASP A 317 -10.03 -8.74 10.65
N LEU A 318 -8.71 -8.54 10.54
CA LEU A 318 -7.82 -9.42 9.79
C LEU A 318 -7.75 -10.82 10.44
N ARG A 319 -7.54 -10.88 11.76
CA ARG A 319 -7.49 -12.16 12.50
C ARG A 319 -8.82 -12.91 12.50
N ASP A 320 -9.93 -12.18 12.41
CA ASP A 320 -11.27 -12.79 12.37
C ASP A 320 -11.78 -13.02 10.95
N GLY A 321 -10.99 -12.72 9.91
CA GLY A 321 -11.40 -12.89 8.51
C GLY A 321 -12.50 -11.93 8.05
N ARG A 322 -12.70 -10.80 8.75
CA ARG A 322 -13.74 -9.81 8.42
C ARG A 322 -13.29 -8.82 7.33
N PHE A 323 -12.93 -9.34 6.17
CA PHE A 323 -12.35 -8.58 5.05
C PHE A 323 -13.26 -7.49 4.47
N HIS A 324 -14.56 -7.52 4.77
CA HIS A 324 -15.50 -6.48 4.35
C HIS A 324 -15.33 -5.14 5.08
N ARG A 325 -14.47 -5.09 6.13
CA ARG A 325 -14.24 -3.89 6.96
C ARG A 325 -13.00 -3.10 6.56
N VAL A 326 -12.55 -3.26 5.34
CA VAL A 326 -11.40 -2.54 4.81
C VAL A 326 -11.68 -1.05 4.61
N ARG A 327 -10.58 -0.27 4.52
CA ARG A 327 -10.55 1.11 4.01
C ARG A 327 -9.52 1.19 2.91
N ALA A 328 -9.79 1.97 1.89
CA ALA A 328 -8.89 2.15 0.77
C ALA A 328 -8.58 3.62 0.57
N PHE A 329 -7.33 3.92 0.28
CA PHE A 329 -6.83 5.26 -0.02
C PHE A 329 -6.02 5.22 -1.30
N VAL A 330 -6.18 6.25 -2.13
CA VAL A 330 -5.29 6.53 -3.26
C VAL A 330 -4.41 7.71 -2.90
N ARG A 331 -3.10 7.56 -3.02
CA ARG A 331 -2.09 8.57 -2.72
C ARG A 331 -0.99 8.54 -3.78
#